data_47b73dda785e5d0106ec196fc461c41d
#
_entry.id   47b73dda785e5d0106ec196fc461c41d
#
_cell.length_a   1.000
_cell.length_b   1.000
_cell.length_c   1.000
_cell.angle_alpha   90.00
_cell.angle_beta   90.00
_cell.angle_gamma   90.00
#
_symmetry.space_group_name_H-M   'P 1'
#
loop_
_entity.id
_entity.type
_entity.pdbx_description
1 polymer ?
#
loop_
_entity_poly.entity_id
_entity_poly.type
_entity_poly.pdbx_seq_one_letter_code
_entity_poly.pdbx_strand_id
1 'polypeptide(L)'
;MVSEKRWIGIRVAFLTLSLFLVNACSEKSTQEKMTEQILKQATGKDVDVKMQGGKIQIEEKGSKTEIAETTTWPQEMAKDVPRFTAGKIERVVKTHEEGDIWTFNIYFVDINGDDIKKYAGALKEKGWQTDIMQMADKGGYLNAQKGTMGMNFGFSLERKDGMLAVFNRP
;
A
#
# COMPACT_ATOMS: atom_id res chain seq x y z
N MET A 1 24.22 16.49 -9.09
CA MET A 1 23.21 17.36 -8.49
C MET A 1 21.85 16.90 -8.96
N VAL A 2 21.23 15.95 -8.23
CA VAL A 2 19.92 15.37 -8.58
C VAL A 2 18.90 15.96 -7.61
N SER A 3 17.84 16.50 -8.18
CA SER A 3 16.81 17.33 -7.55
C SER A 3 15.98 16.57 -6.50
N GLU A 4 16.21 16.85 -5.23
CA GLU A 4 15.45 16.30 -4.07
C GLU A 4 14.04 16.90 -3.85
N LYS A 5 13.48 17.61 -4.82
CA LYS A 5 12.25 18.41 -4.59
C LYS A 5 10.91 17.72 -4.86
N ARG A 6 10.88 16.45 -5.26
CA ARG A 6 9.60 15.81 -5.72
C ARG A 6 8.88 14.95 -4.70
N TRP A 7 9.44 14.66 -3.53
CA TRP A 7 8.85 13.73 -2.54
C TRP A 7 8.02 14.37 -1.42
N ILE A 8 8.05 15.68 -1.27
CA ILE A 8 7.38 16.38 -0.16
C ILE A 8 5.89 16.64 -0.44
N GLY A 9 5.45 16.65 -1.70
CA GLY A 9 4.07 17.00 -2.07
C GLY A 9 3.01 15.93 -1.74
N ILE A 10 3.39 14.66 -1.62
CA ILE A 10 2.43 13.56 -1.46
C ILE A 10 2.03 13.33 0.00
N ARG A 11 2.82 13.76 0.97
CA ARG A 11 2.57 13.51 2.40
C ARG A 11 1.53 14.44 3.05
N VAL A 12 1.21 15.57 2.46
CA VAL A 12 0.33 16.59 3.07
C VAL A 12 -1.14 16.43 2.67
N ALA A 13 -1.44 15.76 1.54
CA ALA A 13 -2.80 15.63 1.03
C ALA A 13 -3.66 14.54 1.72
N PHE A 14 -3.08 13.70 2.59
CA PHE A 14 -3.78 12.52 3.13
C PHE A 14 -4.42 12.71 4.51
N LEU A 15 -4.36 13.90 5.12
CA LEU A 15 -4.68 14.04 6.56
C LEU A 15 -6.08 14.55 6.89
N THR A 16 -6.97 14.81 5.93
CA THR A 16 -8.29 15.41 6.22
C THR A 16 -9.47 14.83 5.47
N LEU A 17 -9.47 13.53 5.12
CA LEU A 17 -10.65 12.93 4.48
C LEU A 17 -11.37 11.98 5.45
N SER A 18 -12.00 12.54 6.47
CA SER A 18 -12.92 11.81 7.34
C SER A 18 -14.37 12.15 6.98
N LEU A 19 -15.12 11.11 6.61
CA LEU A 19 -16.57 10.93 6.60
C LEU A 19 -17.48 11.95 5.87
N PHE A 20 -18.18 11.41 4.84
CA PHE A 20 -19.65 11.53 4.73
C PHE A 20 -20.15 10.51 3.71
N LEU A 21 -20.88 9.49 4.17
CA LEU A 21 -21.62 8.53 3.33
C LEU A 21 -22.97 9.12 2.97
N VAL A 22 -23.20 9.42 1.71
CA VAL A 22 -24.56 9.63 1.16
C VAL A 22 -24.66 8.89 -0.17
N ASN A 23 -25.62 7.97 -0.26
CA ASN A 23 -25.99 7.24 -1.46
C ASN A 23 -26.58 8.18 -2.52
N ALA A 24 -26.03 8.18 -3.74
CA ALA A 24 -26.73 8.66 -4.92
C ALA A 24 -26.21 7.99 -6.19
N CYS A 25 -27.15 7.53 -7.02
CA CYS A 25 -26.92 6.86 -8.29
C CYS A 25 -26.34 7.79 -9.36
N SER A 26 -25.38 7.27 -10.12
CA SER A 26 -24.95 7.62 -11.50
C SER A 26 -24.35 8.99 -11.81
N GLU A 27 -24.33 9.98 -10.95
CA GLU A 27 -23.51 11.18 -11.12
C GLU A 27 -22.37 11.18 -10.09
N LYS A 28 -21.15 11.56 -10.52
CA LYS A 28 -20.02 11.73 -9.61
C LYS A 28 -20.42 12.60 -8.44
N SER A 29 -20.18 12.12 -7.25
CA SER A 29 -20.46 12.85 -6.02
C SER A 29 -19.62 14.13 -5.95
N THR A 30 -20.08 15.11 -5.19
CA THR A 30 -19.31 16.34 -4.96
C THR A 30 -17.92 16.05 -4.37
N GLN A 31 -17.80 15.00 -3.56
CA GLN A 31 -16.54 14.57 -2.96
C GLN A 31 -15.56 14.01 -4.00
N GLU A 32 -16.03 13.20 -4.95
CA GLU A 32 -15.20 12.69 -6.05
C GLU A 32 -14.66 13.84 -6.90
N LYS A 33 -15.52 14.77 -7.31
CA LYS A 33 -15.12 15.96 -8.09
C LYS A 33 -14.11 16.84 -7.34
N MET A 34 -14.29 17.07 -6.05
CA MET A 34 -13.34 17.83 -5.24
C MET A 34 -12.00 17.10 -5.14
N THR A 35 -12.02 15.78 -4.92
CA THR A 35 -10.80 14.98 -4.84
C THR A 35 -10.04 14.97 -6.17
N GLU A 36 -10.74 14.85 -7.29
CA GLU A 36 -10.15 14.98 -8.64
C GLU A 36 -9.48 16.33 -8.84
N GLN A 37 -10.14 17.42 -8.45
CA GLN A 37 -9.55 18.76 -8.57
C GLN A 37 -8.28 18.93 -7.71
N ILE A 38 -8.31 18.44 -6.47
CA ILE A 38 -7.15 18.49 -5.56
C ILE A 38 -6.00 17.67 -6.15
N LEU A 39 -6.27 16.46 -6.63
CA LEU A 39 -5.26 15.60 -7.24
C LEU A 39 -4.70 16.23 -8.52
N LYS A 40 -5.55 16.80 -9.37
CA LYS A 40 -5.12 17.52 -10.58
C LYS A 40 -4.22 18.72 -10.25
N GLN A 41 -4.56 19.49 -9.23
CA GLN A 41 -3.71 20.60 -8.77
C GLN A 41 -2.37 20.14 -8.20
N ALA A 42 -2.37 19.03 -7.45
CA ALA A 42 -1.18 18.50 -6.81
C ALA A 42 -0.24 17.77 -7.78
N THR A 43 -0.78 17.08 -8.78
CA THR A 43 0.00 16.20 -9.69
C THR A 43 0.12 16.75 -11.11
N GLY A 44 -0.73 17.70 -11.50
CA GLY A 44 -0.85 18.18 -12.88
C GLY A 44 -1.53 17.20 -13.85
N LYS A 45 -2.09 16.09 -13.35
CA LYS A 45 -2.65 15.00 -14.14
C LYS A 45 -4.16 14.92 -13.99
N ASP A 46 -4.84 14.55 -15.07
CA ASP A 46 -6.25 14.22 -15.02
C ASP A 46 -6.44 12.82 -14.45
N VAL A 47 -7.26 12.71 -13.42
CA VAL A 47 -7.59 11.46 -12.74
C VAL A 47 -9.10 11.31 -12.66
N ASP A 48 -9.60 10.08 -12.72
CA ASP A 48 -10.97 9.71 -12.45
C ASP A 48 -11.02 9.11 -11.04
N VAL A 49 -11.85 9.67 -10.17
CA VAL A 49 -12.01 9.19 -8.78
C VAL A 49 -13.41 8.63 -8.61
N LYS A 50 -13.51 7.42 -8.05
CA LYS A 50 -14.74 6.74 -7.67
C LYS A 50 -14.69 6.35 -6.22
N MET A 51 -15.72 6.69 -5.46
CA MET A 51 -15.85 6.35 -4.05
C MET A 51 -17.08 5.46 -3.85
N GLN A 52 -16.86 4.20 -3.49
CA GLN A 52 -17.95 3.24 -3.31
C GLN A 52 -17.62 2.22 -2.23
N GLY A 53 -18.53 2.01 -1.28
CA GLY A 53 -18.44 0.92 -0.31
C GLY A 53 -17.17 0.94 0.57
N GLY A 54 -16.68 2.13 0.95
CA GLY A 54 -15.44 2.28 1.73
C GLY A 54 -14.15 2.10 0.91
N LYS A 55 -14.28 2.04 -0.42
CA LYS A 55 -13.16 1.98 -1.36
C LYS A 55 -13.05 3.29 -2.13
N ILE A 56 -11.82 3.73 -2.38
CA ILE A 56 -11.49 4.83 -3.27
C ILE A 56 -10.72 4.23 -4.44
N GLN A 57 -11.25 4.41 -5.65
CA GLN A 57 -10.56 4.04 -6.88
C GLN A 57 -10.10 5.32 -7.57
N ILE A 58 -8.85 5.36 -7.97
CA ILE A 58 -8.23 6.45 -8.71
C ILE A 58 -7.70 5.85 -9.99
N GLU A 59 -8.24 6.28 -11.12
CA GLU A 59 -7.80 5.86 -12.44
C GLU A 59 -7.08 7.03 -13.12
N GLU A 60 -5.84 6.79 -13.51
CA GLU A 60 -5.01 7.66 -14.34
C GLU A 60 -4.62 6.86 -15.59
N LYS A 61 -4.28 7.54 -16.69
CA LYS A 61 -3.89 6.86 -17.94
C LYS A 61 -2.80 5.81 -17.68
N GLY A 62 -3.16 4.54 -17.88
CA GLY A 62 -2.27 3.39 -17.71
C GLY A 62 -2.08 2.91 -16.27
N SER A 63 -2.79 3.50 -15.30
CA SER A 63 -2.70 3.07 -13.90
C SER A 63 -4.06 3.12 -13.20
N LYS A 64 -4.31 2.14 -12.35
CA LYS A 64 -5.47 2.09 -11.47
C LYS A 64 -5.01 1.84 -10.05
N THR A 65 -5.34 2.76 -9.14
CA THR A 65 -5.09 2.62 -7.71
C THR A 65 -6.41 2.39 -6.97
N GLU A 66 -6.46 1.37 -6.16
CA GLU A 66 -7.57 1.10 -5.24
C GLU A 66 -7.06 1.21 -3.80
N ILE A 67 -7.71 2.07 -3.02
CA ILE A 67 -7.47 2.22 -1.58
C ILE A 67 -8.69 1.64 -0.88
N ALA A 68 -8.49 0.64 -0.04
CA ALA A 68 -9.55 0.02 0.73
C ALA A 68 -9.18 -0.03 2.21
N GLU A 69 -10.05 0.46 3.07
CA GLU A 69 -9.99 0.18 4.50
C GLU A 69 -10.52 -1.25 4.70
N THR A 70 -9.61 -2.19 4.91
CA THR A 70 -9.94 -3.59 5.11
C THR A 70 -9.07 -4.19 6.20
N THR A 71 -9.66 -5.10 6.95
CA THR A 71 -8.97 -5.89 7.99
C THR A 71 -8.56 -7.27 7.48
N THR A 72 -8.72 -7.53 6.17
CA THR A 72 -8.46 -8.83 5.58
C THR A 72 -7.29 -8.80 4.59
N TRP A 73 -6.54 -9.89 4.54
CA TRP A 73 -5.50 -10.10 3.55
C TRP A 73 -6.10 -10.12 2.14
N PRO A 74 -5.48 -9.42 1.16
CA PRO A 74 -5.96 -9.42 -0.23
C PRO A 74 -6.03 -10.83 -0.81
N GLN A 75 -7.20 -11.22 -1.32
CA GLN A 75 -7.38 -12.58 -1.86
C GLN A 75 -6.70 -12.76 -3.22
N GLU A 76 -6.50 -11.66 -3.94
CA GLU A 76 -5.77 -11.62 -5.22
C GLU A 76 -4.26 -11.71 -5.05
N MET A 77 -3.74 -11.63 -3.84
CA MET A 77 -2.31 -11.78 -3.57
C MET A 77 -1.81 -13.11 -4.11
N ALA A 78 -0.68 -13.10 -4.79
CA ALA A 78 -0.08 -14.30 -5.33
C ALA A 78 0.07 -15.38 -4.25
N LYS A 79 -0.29 -16.63 -4.58
CA LYS A 79 -0.29 -17.78 -3.63
C LYS A 79 1.09 -18.08 -3.04
N ASP A 80 2.14 -17.66 -3.74
CA ASP A 80 3.52 -17.81 -3.30
C ASP A 80 3.94 -16.81 -2.21
N VAL A 81 3.13 -15.78 -1.97
CA VAL A 81 3.33 -14.82 -0.89
C VAL A 81 2.66 -15.37 0.37
N PRO A 82 3.43 -15.84 1.37
CA PRO A 82 2.82 -16.29 2.62
C PRO A 82 2.10 -15.13 3.30
N ARG A 83 0.95 -15.42 3.87
CA ARG A 83 0.20 -14.42 4.61
C ARG A 83 0.97 -14.02 5.87
N PHE A 84 1.14 -12.71 6.07
CA PHE A 84 1.55 -12.21 7.38
C PHE A 84 0.34 -12.24 8.32
N THR A 85 0.43 -13.04 9.37
CA THR A 85 -0.71 -13.34 10.26
C THR A 85 -0.64 -12.63 11.60
N ALA A 86 0.45 -11.91 11.87
CA ALA A 86 0.60 -11.14 13.09
C ALA A 86 0.04 -9.71 12.92
N GLY A 87 -0.31 -9.10 14.04
CA GLY A 87 -0.89 -7.75 14.04
C GLY A 87 -2.28 -7.68 13.40
N LYS A 88 -2.68 -6.47 13.07
CA LYS A 88 -3.96 -6.18 12.41
C LYS A 88 -3.72 -5.40 11.14
N ILE A 89 -4.41 -5.75 10.07
CA ILE A 89 -4.44 -4.94 8.85
C ILE A 89 -5.35 -3.75 9.09
N GLU A 90 -4.81 -2.56 8.87
CA GLU A 90 -5.53 -1.30 8.97
C GLU A 90 -6.02 -0.82 7.60
N ARG A 91 -5.19 -0.99 6.59
CA ARG A 91 -5.48 -0.50 5.23
C ARG A 91 -4.72 -1.31 4.19
N VAL A 92 -5.33 -1.44 3.02
CA VAL A 92 -4.69 -1.98 1.82
C VAL A 92 -4.79 -0.95 0.70
N VAL A 93 -3.68 -0.69 0.03
CA VAL A 93 -3.61 0.08 -1.21
C VAL A 93 -3.10 -0.84 -2.29
N LYS A 94 -3.89 -1.01 -3.34
CA LYS A 94 -3.54 -1.78 -4.53
C LYS A 94 -3.36 -0.84 -5.70
N THR A 95 -2.25 -0.97 -6.40
CA THR A 95 -1.99 -0.26 -7.67
C THR A 95 -1.78 -1.29 -8.76
N HIS A 96 -2.39 -1.06 -9.90
CA HIS A 96 -2.22 -1.85 -11.11
C HIS A 96 -1.85 -0.90 -12.25
N GLU A 97 -0.77 -1.19 -12.95
CA GLU A 97 -0.24 -0.40 -14.06
C GLU A 97 -0.29 -1.21 -15.36
N GLU A 98 -0.12 -0.55 -16.50
CA GLU A 98 0.00 -1.22 -17.81
C GLU A 98 1.11 -2.27 -17.78
N GLY A 99 0.93 -3.39 -18.52
CA GLY A 99 1.90 -4.48 -18.57
C GLY A 99 1.79 -5.48 -17.42
N ASP A 100 0.60 -5.55 -16.77
CA ASP A 100 0.33 -6.45 -15.64
C ASP A 100 1.27 -6.22 -14.43
N ILE A 101 1.72 -4.98 -14.27
CA ILE A 101 2.49 -4.56 -13.11
C ILE A 101 1.52 -4.23 -11.98
N TRP A 102 1.71 -4.87 -10.83
CA TRP A 102 0.88 -4.59 -9.67
C TRP A 102 1.72 -4.43 -8.40
N THR A 103 1.17 -3.66 -7.48
CA THR A 103 1.73 -3.44 -6.14
C THR A 103 0.62 -3.48 -5.11
N PHE A 104 0.83 -4.22 -4.02
CA PHE A 104 0.02 -4.16 -2.81
C PHE A 104 0.83 -3.51 -1.71
N ASN A 105 0.31 -2.47 -1.10
CA ASN A 105 0.83 -1.90 0.13
C ASN A 105 -0.17 -2.19 1.26
N ILE A 106 0.25 -3.02 2.22
CA ILE A 106 -0.59 -3.47 3.33
C ILE A 106 -0.04 -2.85 4.61
N TYR A 107 -0.86 -2.08 5.28
CA TYR A 107 -0.51 -1.39 6.52
C TYR A 107 -0.96 -2.20 7.71
N PHE A 108 -0.05 -2.40 8.65
CA PHE A 108 -0.26 -3.19 9.86
C PHE A 108 -0.04 -2.34 11.11
N VAL A 109 -0.79 -2.67 12.15
CA VAL A 109 -0.58 -2.21 13.52
C VAL A 109 -0.49 -3.42 14.46
N ASP A 110 -0.04 -3.19 15.69
CA ASP A 110 0.13 -4.22 16.73
C ASP A 110 1.13 -5.32 16.32
N ILE A 111 2.25 -4.96 15.67
CA ILE A 111 3.32 -5.88 15.27
C ILE A 111 4.55 -5.74 16.18
N ASN A 112 5.38 -6.80 16.24
CA ASN A 112 6.65 -6.81 16.98
C ASN A 112 7.79 -7.45 16.17
N GLY A 113 9.02 -7.37 16.69
CA GLY A 113 10.21 -7.84 15.97
C GLY A 113 10.23 -9.35 15.76
N ASP A 114 9.66 -10.14 16.66
CA ASP A 114 9.61 -11.60 16.50
C ASP A 114 8.63 -12.02 15.40
N ASP A 115 7.56 -11.25 15.19
CA ASP A 115 6.63 -11.46 14.09
C ASP A 115 7.34 -11.30 12.74
N ILE A 116 8.21 -10.29 12.62
CA ILE A 116 9.00 -10.06 11.40
C ILE A 116 9.99 -11.21 11.17
N LYS A 117 10.67 -11.69 12.21
CA LYS A 117 11.61 -12.84 12.11
C LYS A 117 10.88 -14.12 11.68
N LYS A 118 9.72 -14.41 12.28
CA LYS A 118 8.87 -15.56 11.89
C LYS A 118 8.43 -15.46 10.45
N TYR A 119 8.03 -14.26 10.01
CA TYR A 119 7.62 -14.04 8.62
C TYR A 119 8.77 -14.24 7.65
N ALA A 120 9.96 -13.76 7.96
CA ALA A 120 11.15 -14.00 7.16
C ALA A 120 11.46 -15.50 7.05
N GLY A 121 11.25 -16.29 8.11
CA GLY A 121 11.34 -17.75 8.10
C GLY A 121 10.34 -18.37 7.12
N ALA A 122 9.06 -17.98 7.22
CA ALA A 122 8.00 -18.47 6.32
C ALA A 122 8.26 -18.13 4.84
N LEU A 123 8.84 -16.96 4.57
CA LEU A 123 9.27 -16.58 3.23
C LEU A 123 10.38 -17.50 2.71
N LYS A 124 11.42 -17.78 3.53
CA LYS A 124 12.51 -18.71 3.18
C LYS A 124 11.99 -20.11 2.86
N GLU A 125 11.06 -20.62 3.66
CA GLU A 125 10.42 -21.94 3.44
C GLU A 125 9.66 -21.99 2.11
N LYS A 126 9.16 -20.85 1.63
CA LYS A 126 8.52 -20.70 0.30
C LYS A 126 9.51 -20.38 -0.82
N GLY A 127 10.81 -20.43 -0.55
CA GLY A 127 11.86 -20.21 -1.55
C GLY A 127 12.16 -18.74 -1.87
N TRP A 128 11.76 -17.80 -0.99
CA TRP A 128 12.16 -16.42 -1.11
C TRP A 128 13.57 -16.20 -0.59
N GLN A 129 14.34 -15.39 -1.28
CA GLN A 129 15.59 -14.83 -0.76
C GLN A 129 15.25 -13.65 0.13
N THR A 130 15.70 -13.65 1.38
CA THR A 130 15.35 -12.61 2.36
C THR A 130 16.59 -11.97 2.95
N ASP A 131 16.49 -10.66 3.19
CA ASP A 131 17.45 -9.86 3.92
C ASP A 131 16.74 -9.00 4.96
N ILE A 132 17.22 -9.00 6.20
CA ILE A 132 16.68 -8.20 7.30
C ILE A 132 17.72 -7.18 7.71
N MET A 133 17.39 -5.91 7.57
CA MET A 133 18.16 -4.80 8.13
C MET A 133 17.40 -4.24 9.33
N GLN A 134 17.88 -4.48 10.52
CA GLN A 134 17.30 -3.97 11.76
C GLN A 134 18.15 -2.82 12.31
N MET A 135 17.52 -1.70 12.60
CA MET A 135 18.14 -0.53 13.23
C MET A 135 17.89 -0.59 14.74
N ALA A 136 18.69 -1.40 15.45
CA ALA A 136 18.57 -1.62 16.90
C ALA A 136 17.11 -1.89 17.32
N ASP A 137 16.65 -1.27 18.41
CA ASP A 137 15.28 -1.46 18.95
C ASP A 137 14.22 -0.58 18.30
N LYS A 138 14.56 0.19 17.26
CA LYS A 138 13.64 1.17 16.64
C LYS A 138 12.81 0.61 15.52
N GLY A 139 13.30 -0.42 14.81
CA GLY A 139 12.63 -0.97 13.64
C GLY A 139 13.60 -1.38 12.56
N GLY A 140 13.14 -1.43 11.31
CA GLY A 140 13.99 -1.83 10.20
C GLY A 140 13.20 -2.18 8.95
N TYR A 141 13.85 -2.99 8.12
CA TYR A 141 13.31 -3.45 6.86
C TYR A 141 13.58 -4.94 6.69
N LEU A 142 12.58 -5.67 6.20
CA LEU A 142 12.73 -7.01 5.65
C LEU A 142 12.51 -6.90 4.14
N ASN A 143 13.55 -7.21 3.38
CA ASN A 143 13.47 -7.32 1.93
C ASN A 143 13.37 -8.79 1.53
N ALA A 144 12.57 -9.09 0.51
CA ALA A 144 12.50 -10.43 -0.03
C ALA A 144 12.29 -10.41 -1.54
N GLN A 145 12.82 -11.43 -2.24
CA GLN A 145 12.69 -11.58 -3.69
C GLN A 145 12.49 -13.04 -4.06
N LYS A 146 11.61 -13.29 -5.04
CA LYS A 146 11.40 -14.61 -5.66
C LYS A 146 11.01 -14.43 -7.13
N GLY A 147 11.90 -14.81 -8.05
CA GLY A 147 11.70 -14.57 -9.48
C GLY A 147 11.50 -13.09 -9.78
N THR A 148 10.38 -12.77 -10.42
CA THR A 148 9.98 -11.37 -10.73
C THR A 148 9.23 -10.67 -9.58
N MET A 149 8.90 -11.39 -8.51
CA MET A 149 8.23 -10.81 -7.35
C MET A 149 9.24 -10.23 -6.36
N GLY A 150 8.93 -9.04 -5.87
CA GLY A 150 9.67 -8.38 -4.80
C GLY A 150 8.78 -8.04 -3.62
N MET A 151 9.41 -7.88 -2.48
CA MET A 151 8.74 -7.52 -1.24
C MET A 151 9.64 -6.61 -0.40
N ASN A 152 9.04 -5.62 0.23
CA ASN A 152 9.68 -4.79 1.24
C ASN A 152 8.73 -4.62 2.42
N PHE A 153 9.17 -4.94 3.62
CA PHE A 153 8.41 -4.72 4.85
C PHE A 153 9.18 -3.74 5.74
N GLY A 154 8.81 -2.48 5.67
CA GLY A 154 9.28 -1.46 6.60
C GLY A 154 8.49 -1.51 7.91
N PHE A 155 9.14 -1.53 9.06
CA PHE A 155 8.48 -1.64 10.36
C PHE A 155 9.13 -0.76 11.42
N SER A 156 8.30 -0.31 12.37
CA SER A 156 8.72 0.42 13.57
C SER A 156 8.33 -0.36 14.82
N LEU A 157 9.32 -0.70 15.64
CA LEU A 157 9.10 -1.41 16.91
C LEU A 157 8.56 -0.47 17.99
N GLU A 158 8.90 0.81 17.90
CA GLU A 158 8.42 1.83 18.82
C GLU A 158 6.93 2.09 18.62
N ARG A 159 6.48 2.28 17.37
CA ARG A 159 5.07 2.49 17.04
C ARG A 159 4.27 1.21 16.92
N LYS A 160 4.94 0.05 16.86
CA LYS A 160 4.34 -1.27 16.60
C LYS A 160 3.53 -1.31 15.31
N ASP A 161 4.00 -0.63 14.28
CA ASP A 161 3.37 -0.53 12.98
C ASP A 161 4.33 -0.93 11.86
N GLY A 162 3.79 -1.15 10.66
CA GLY A 162 4.60 -1.41 9.48
C GLY A 162 3.80 -1.40 8.19
N MET A 163 4.52 -1.34 7.09
CA MET A 163 3.96 -1.41 5.75
C MET A 163 4.68 -2.50 4.96
N LEU A 164 3.92 -3.49 4.54
CA LEU A 164 4.36 -4.53 3.63
C LEU A 164 4.00 -4.15 2.21
N ALA A 165 5.00 -3.85 1.39
CA ALA A 165 4.85 -3.70 -0.05
C ALA A 165 5.18 -5.02 -0.74
N VAL A 166 4.27 -5.53 -1.57
CA VAL A 166 4.48 -6.70 -2.44
C VAL A 166 4.21 -6.27 -3.87
N PHE A 167 5.12 -6.56 -4.76
CA PHE A 167 5.04 -6.12 -6.15
C PHE A 167 5.60 -7.18 -7.11
N ASN A 168 5.11 -7.18 -8.35
CA ASN A 168 5.77 -7.87 -9.45
C ASN A 168 6.45 -6.85 -10.38
N ARG A 169 7.55 -7.28 -10.97
CA ARG A 169 8.21 -6.57 -12.06
C ARG A 169 8.44 -7.59 -13.18
N PRO A 170 7.87 -7.37 -14.36
CA PRO A 170 8.08 -8.24 -15.51
C PRO A 170 9.55 -8.27 -15.97
#